data_e8d10fd9d93efddd735d40ecebc50dfe
#
_entry.id   e8d10fd9d93efddd735d40ecebc50dfe
#
_cell.length_a   1.000
_cell.length_b   1.000
_cell.length_c   1.000
_cell.angle_alpha   90.00
_cell.angle_beta   90.00
_cell.angle_gamma   90.00
#
_symmetry.space_group_name_H-M   'P 1'
#
loop_
_entity.id
_entity.type
_entity.pdbx_description
1 polymer ?
#
loop_
_entity_poly.entity_id
_entity_poly.type
_entity_poly.pdbx_seq_one_letter_code
_entity_poly.pdbx_strand_id
1 'polypeptide(L)'
;NPNLIKKVASKISAKGIQSTVKDINKYVSKRKSQAYKLTPLGYSVSGKVISVGEDVTTFSAGDLVACAGATQATHSEIVCVPENLSVHIPSNCDLESASSVAVGSIAMHAIHQSKLRLGEHILIVGLGTVGIITAQLANAAGYRVIGYDPDKNKINIAKSLGIIEVENDISQIENLIQIQTEHMGVDTSIVTAKSNSSLPLNTAINSTKQKG
;
A
#
# COMPACT_ATOMS: atom_id res chain seq x y z
N ASN A 1 20.49 29.10 4.58
CA ASN A 1 19.88 28.84 3.26
C ASN A 1 19.57 30.19 2.59
N PRO A 2 20.31 30.62 1.54
CA PRO A 2 20.18 31.95 0.90
C PRO A 2 18.74 32.22 0.38
N ASN A 3 18.01 31.20 -0.01
CA ASN A 3 16.64 31.30 -0.50
C ASN A 3 15.63 31.65 0.62
N LEU A 4 15.92 31.30 1.87
CA LEU A 4 15.05 31.63 3.01
C LEU A 4 15.19 33.11 3.36
N ILE A 5 16.42 33.64 3.34
CA ILE A 5 16.71 35.04 3.62
C ILE A 5 16.06 35.95 2.57
N LYS A 6 16.15 35.62 1.29
CA LYS A 6 15.48 36.35 0.20
C LYS A 6 13.95 36.32 0.34
N LYS A 7 13.35 35.21 0.73
CA LYS A 7 11.89 35.10 0.99
C LYS A 7 11.44 35.90 2.17
N VAL A 8 12.23 35.97 3.25
CA VAL A 8 11.90 36.81 4.43
C VAL A 8 12.03 38.29 4.08
N ALA A 9 13.12 38.69 3.40
CA ALA A 9 13.31 40.08 2.98
C ALA A 9 12.19 40.56 2.03
N SER A 10 11.77 39.79 1.06
CA SER A 10 10.66 40.13 0.17
C SER A 10 9.30 40.23 0.90
N LYS A 11 9.06 39.42 1.91
CA LYS A 11 7.84 39.56 2.78
C LYS A 11 7.87 40.77 3.68
N ILE A 12 9.02 41.13 4.23
CA ILE A 12 9.19 42.36 5.03
C ILE A 12 8.89 43.59 4.17
N SER A 13 9.39 43.61 2.93
CA SER A 13 9.16 44.72 1.99
C SER A 13 7.68 44.83 1.58
N ALA A 14 6.96 43.71 1.47
CA ALA A 14 5.57 43.69 1.00
C ALA A 14 4.52 43.88 2.10
N LYS A 15 4.76 43.41 3.34
CA LYS A 15 3.77 43.36 4.43
C LYS A 15 4.20 44.01 5.75
N GLY A 16 5.42 44.55 5.79
CA GLY A 16 6.00 45.15 6.99
C GLY A 16 6.57 44.13 7.98
N ILE A 17 7.45 44.62 8.86
CA ILE A 17 8.21 43.80 9.82
C ILE A 17 7.28 43.09 10.81
N GLN A 18 6.32 43.76 11.39
CA GLN A 18 5.44 43.22 12.43
C GLN A 18 4.56 42.08 11.92
N SER A 19 4.03 42.18 10.69
CA SER A 19 3.25 41.13 10.03
C SER A 19 4.10 39.90 9.70
N THR A 20 5.33 40.11 9.21
CA THR A 20 6.27 39.03 8.87
C THR A 20 6.73 38.28 10.13
N VAL A 21 7.01 39.00 11.24
CA VAL A 21 7.35 38.35 12.53
C VAL A 21 6.17 37.51 13.06
N LYS A 22 4.93 38.00 12.92
CA LYS A 22 3.71 37.26 13.31
C LYS A 22 3.55 35.97 12.47
N ASP A 23 3.81 36.05 11.18
CA ASP A 23 3.77 34.89 10.28
C ASP A 23 4.88 33.88 10.62
N ILE A 24 6.08 34.34 10.93
CA ILE A 24 7.20 33.49 11.36
C ILE A 24 6.89 32.78 12.67
N ASN A 25 6.38 33.54 13.67
CA ASN A 25 6.02 32.98 14.96
C ASN A 25 4.88 31.96 14.85
N LYS A 26 3.88 32.20 13.99
CA LYS A 26 2.81 31.26 13.69
C LYS A 26 3.33 30.00 13.00
N TYR A 27 4.31 30.13 12.10
CA TYR A 27 4.95 28.99 11.42
C TYR A 27 5.80 28.17 12.40
N VAL A 28 6.58 28.82 13.25
CA VAL A 28 7.42 28.17 14.27
C VAL A 28 6.58 27.48 15.34
N SER A 29 5.51 28.13 15.83
CA SER A 29 4.59 27.51 16.79
C SER A 29 3.85 26.33 16.21
N LYS A 30 3.38 26.42 14.94
CA LYS A 30 2.75 25.31 14.24
C LYS A 30 3.72 24.13 14.03
N ARG A 31 5.00 24.41 13.75
CA ARG A 31 6.03 23.40 13.59
C ARG A 31 6.43 22.75 14.93
N LYS A 32 6.49 23.53 16.01
CA LYS A 32 6.70 23.01 17.37
C LYS A 32 5.53 22.16 17.85
N SER A 33 4.29 22.54 17.58
CA SER A 33 3.11 21.74 17.93
C SER A 33 3.01 20.44 17.09
N GLN A 34 3.53 20.45 15.85
CA GLN A 34 3.61 19.23 15.03
C GLN A 34 4.76 18.28 15.43
N ALA A 35 5.88 18.84 15.92
CA ALA A 35 7.06 18.05 16.31
C ALA A 35 6.84 17.20 17.58
N TYR A 36 5.82 17.51 18.39
CA TYR A 36 5.48 16.79 19.62
C TYR A 36 4.14 16.05 19.55
N LYS A 37 3.49 16.03 18.41
CA LYS A 37 2.33 15.17 18.22
C LYS A 37 2.86 13.75 17.98
N LEU A 38 2.94 12.94 19.04
CA LEU A 38 3.18 11.51 18.92
C LEU A 38 2.10 10.94 18.00
N THR A 39 2.49 10.58 16.80
CA THR A 39 1.59 9.90 15.87
C THR A 39 1.72 8.41 16.14
N PRO A 40 0.66 7.73 16.55
CA PRO A 40 0.70 6.30 16.75
C PRO A 40 1.09 5.62 15.43
N LEU A 41 1.95 4.62 15.53
CA LEU A 41 2.39 3.82 14.39
C LEU A 41 1.42 2.66 14.16
N GLY A 42 1.29 2.25 12.91
CA GLY A 42 0.44 1.14 12.51
C GLY A 42 -0.94 1.58 12.05
N TYR A 43 -1.56 0.73 11.26
CA TYR A 43 -2.89 0.91 10.69
C TYR A 43 -3.57 -0.44 10.39
N SER A 44 -3.01 -1.54 10.86
CA SER A 44 -3.51 -2.90 10.67
C SER A 44 -3.16 -3.73 11.90
N VAL A 45 -4.12 -4.42 12.49
CA VAL A 45 -3.94 -5.22 13.69
C VAL A 45 -4.94 -6.37 13.71
N SER A 46 -4.58 -7.46 14.36
CA SER A 46 -5.47 -8.54 14.71
C SER A 46 -5.41 -8.79 16.21
N GLY A 47 -6.48 -9.30 16.78
CA GLY A 47 -6.51 -9.56 18.20
C GLY A 47 -7.82 -10.17 18.68
N LYS A 48 -7.94 -10.29 20.00
CA LYS A 48 -9.13 -10.75 20.68
C LYS A 48 -9.92 -9.57 21.26
N VAL A 49 -11.21 -9.55 21.04
CA VAL A 49 -12.10 -8.55 21.61
C VAL A 49 -12.14 -8.70 23.13
N ILE A 50 -11.82 -7.64 23.86
CA ILE A 50 -11.87 -7.60 25.33
C ILE A 50 -13.25 -7.12 25.79
N SER A 51 -13.75 -6.06 25.13
CA SER A 51 -15.06 -5.46 25.41
C SER A 51 -15.60 -4.76 24.17
N VAL A 52 -16.88 -4.53 24.10
CA VAL A 52 -17.59 -3.81 23.04
C VAL A 52 -18.38 -2.63 23.62
N GLY A 53 -18.62 -1.62 22.79
CA GLY A 53 -19.51 -0.50 23.15
C GLY A 53 -20.98 -0.97 23.21
N GLU A 54 -21.83 -0.15 23.86
CA GLU A 54 -23.25 -0.49 24.10
C GLU A 54 -24.06 -0.70 22.81
N ASP A 55 -23.72 0.02 21.74
CA ASP A 55 -24.39 -0.04 20.45
C ASP A 55 -23.80 -1.08 19.47
N VAL A 56 -22.73 -1.77 19.84
CA VAL A 56 -22.08 -2.78 18.98
C VAL A 56 -22.85 -4.09 19.06
N THR A 57 -23.30 -4.56 17.90
CA THR A 57 -24.09 -5.79 17.80
C THR A 57 -23.41 -6.92 17.04
N THR A 58 -22.38 -6.59 16.23
CA THR A 58 -21.70 -7.56 15.37
C THR A 58 -20.64 -8.38 16.11
N PHE A 59 -20.06 -7.83 17.19
CA PHE A 59 -18.96 -8.45 17.93
C PHE A 59 -19.30 -8.67 19.40
N SER A 60 -18.63 -9.66 19.99
CA SER A 60 -18.72 -9.99 21.41
C SER A 60 -17.34 -10.16 22.03
N ALA A 61 -17.23 -9.97 23.36
CA ALA A 61 -16.00 -10.26 24.06
C ALA A 61 -15.58 -11.72 23.85
N GLY A 62 -14.34 -11.91 23.46
CA GLY A 62 -13.79 -13.23 23.11
C GLY A 62 -13.61 -13.47 21.62
N ASP A 63 -14.28 -12.72 20.75
CA ASP A 63 -14.15 -12.87 19.31
C ASP A 63 -12.74 -12.54 18.82
N LEU A 64 -12.29 -13.23 17.77
CA LEU A 64 -11.06 -12.93 17.06
C LEU A 64 -11.37 -12.02 15.87
N VAL A 65 -10.70 -10.87 15.83
CA VAL A 65 -10.95 -9.83 14.83
C VAL A 65 -9.68 -9.32 14.19
N ALA A 66 -9.79 -8.95 12.92
CA ALA A 66 -8.78 -8.20 12.18
C ALA A 66 -9.34 -6.79 11.93
N CYS A 67 -8.51 -5.78 12.15
CA CYS A 67 -8.92 -4.39 12.13
C CYS A 67 -7.98 -3.57 11.25
N ALA A 68 -8.54 -2.60 10.53
CA ALA A 68 -7.81 -1.64 9.72
C ALA A 68 -8.17 -0.21 10.14
N GLY A 69 -7.25 0.72 9.97
CA GLY A 69 -7.50 2.15 10.18
C GLY A 69 -6.31 2.90 10.72
N ALA A 70 -5.91 3.95 10.01
CA ALA A 70 -4.90 4.88 10.49
C ALA A 70 -5.37 5.54 11.79
N THR A 71 -4.53 5.53 12.82
CA THR A 71 -4.79 6.06 14.16
C THR A 71 -5.70 5.20 15.07
N GLN A 72 -6.40 4.20 14.55
CA GLN A 72 -7.23 3.27 15.32
C GLN A 72 -6.54 1.91 15.50
N ALA A 73 -6.24 1.23 14.38
CA ALA A 73 -5.58 -0.09 14.37
C ALA A 73 -4.05 0.06 14.49
N THR A 74 -3.59 0.61 15.61
CA THR A 74 -2.19 0.96 15.86
C THR A 74 -1.41 -0.19 16.48
N HIS A 75 -0.07 -0.10 16.47
CA HIS A 75 0.81 -1.05 17.15
C HIS A 75 0.77 -0.81 18.66
N SER A 76 -0.22 -1.36 19.32
CA SER A 76 -0.47 -1.23 20.76
C SER A 76 -1.03 -2.53 21.32
N GLU A 77 -0.81 -2.80 22.61
CA GLU A 77 -1.35 -3.99 23.28
C GLU A 77 -2.88 -3.99 23.32
N ILE A 78 -3.48 -2.81 23.44
CA ILE A 78 -4.94 -2.59 23.42
C ILE A 78 -5.23 -1.46 22.44
N VAL A 79 -6.20 -1.68 21.58
CA VAL A 79 -6.70 -0.69 20.61
C VAL A 79 -8.22 -0.56 20.70
N CYS A 80 -8.72 0.61 20.41
CA CYS A 80 -10.15 0.86 20.26
C CYS A 80 -10.43 1.17 18.80
N VAL A 81 -11.15 0.28 18.12
CA VAL A 81 -11.40 0.36 16.69
C VAL A 81 -12.90 0.41 16.45
N PRO A 82 -13.40 1.28 15.57
CA PRO A 82 -14.80 1.30 15.17
C PRO A 82 -15.25 -0.04 14.56
N GLU A 83 -16.51 -0.41 14.80
CA GLU A 83 -17.12 -1.65 14.31
C GLU A 83 -16.93 -1.83 12.80
N ASN A 84 -17.15 -0.79 12.01
CA ASN A 84 -17.05 -0.79 10.54
C ASN A 84 -15.61 -0.92 10.00
N LEU A 85 -14.61 -0.87 10.86
CA LEU A 85 -13.18 -1.10 10.52
C LEU A 85 -12.68 -2.44 11.05
N SER A 86 -13.57 -3.31 11.50
CA SER A 86 -13.26 -4.60 12.10
C SER A 86 -14.02 -5.71 11.37
N VAL A 87 -13.40 -6.89 11.27
CA VAL A 87 -14.00 -8.09 10.68
C VAL A 87 -13.65 -9.31 11.53
N HIS A 88 -14.54 -10.29 11.57
CA HIS A 88 -14.23 -11.58 12.19
C HIS A 88 -13.11 -12.30 11.42
N ILE A 89 -12.21 -12.93 12.13
CA ILE A 89 -11.20 -13.81 11.55
C ILE A 89 -11.82 -15.19 11.35
N PRO A 90 -11.77 -15.74 10.11
CA PRO A 90 -12.23 -17.10 9.85
C PRO A 90 -11.43 -18.13 10.66
N SER A 91 -12.06 -19.24 11.03
CA SER A 91 -11.46 -20.29 11.87
C SER A 91 -10.22 -20.96 11.28
N ASN A 92 -10.03 -20.86 9.95
CA ASN A 92 -8.87 -21.36 9.21
C ASN A 92 -7.76 -20.31 9.01
N CYS A 93 -7.86 -19.14 9.63
CA CYS A 93 -6.88 -18.06 9.54
C CYS A 93 -6.33 -17.75 10.95
N ASP A 94 -5.03 -17.69 11.07
CA ASP A 94 -4.36 -17.31 12.33
C ASP A 94 -4.28 -15.79 12.50
N LEU A 95 -4.02 -15.34 13.74
CA LEU A 95 -3.92 -13.93 14.07
C LEU A 95 -2.77 -13.22 13.35
N GLU A 96 -1.64 -13.89 13.16
CA GLU A 96 -0.46 -13.31 12.53
C GLU A 96 -0.77 -12.98 11.07
N SER A 97 -1.30 -13.92 10.31
CA SER A 97 -1.74 -13.70 8.92
C SER A 97 -2.81 -12.62 8.82
N ALA A 98 -3.81 -12.65 9.72
CA ALA A 98 -4.89 -11.67 9.76
C ALA A 98 -4.43 -10.25 10.10
N SER A 99 -3.27 -10.09 10.76
CA SER A 99 -2.72 -8.76 11.07
C SER A 99 -2.37 -7.92 9.85
N SER A 100 -2.24 -8.53 8.66
CA SER A 100 -1.97 -7.86 7.39
C SER A 100 -3.23 -7.37 6.65
N VAL A 101 -4.42 -7.46 7.26
CA VAL A 101 -5.72 -7.19 6.62
C VAL A 101 -5.82 -5.86 5.87
N ALA A 102 -5.25 -4.78 6.40
CA ALA A 102 -5.27 -3.48 5.73
C ALA A 102 -4.48 -3.49 4.42
N VAL A 103 -3.31 -4.14 4.40
CA VAL A 103 -2.51 -4.28 3.18
C VAL A 103 -3.21 -5.21 2.19
N GLY A 104 -3.80 -6.30 2.67
CA GLY A 104 -4.65 -7.19 1.88
C GLY A 104 -5.83 -6.47 1.24
N SER A 105 -6.49 -5.57 1.96
CA SER A 105 -7.59 -4.75 1.44
C SER A 105 -7.15 -3.80 0.33
N ILE A 106 -5.96 -3.19 0.45
CA ILE A 106 -5.37 -2.35 -0.60
C ILE A 106 -5.10 -3.17 -1.85
N ALA A 107 -4.49 -4.34 -1.70
CA ALA A 107 -4.20 -5.25 -2.80
C ALA A 107 -5.47 -5.74 -3.50
N MET A 108 -6.48 -6.14 -2.73
CA MET A 108 -7.78 -6.58 -3.25
C MET A 108 -8.49 -5.45 -4.00
N HIS A 109 -8.44 -4.21 -3.47
CA HIS A 109 -9.01 -3.06 -4.16
C HIS A 109 -8.35 -2.82 -5.51
N ALA A 110 -7.02 -2.91 -5.62
CA ALA A 110 -6.32 -2.77 -6.89
C ALA A 110 -6.76 -3.85 -7.91
N ILE A 111 -6.90 -5.10 -7.46
CA ILE A 111 -7.39 -6.20 -8.31
C ILE A 111 -8.84 -5.92 -8.78
N HIS A 112 -9.73 -5.47 -7.90
CA HIS A 112 -11.11 -5.13 -8.29
C HIS A 112 -11.15 -3.97 -9.30
N GLN A 113 -10.30 -2.97 -9.15
CA GLN A 113 -10.23 -1.85 -10.09
C GLN A 113 -9.70 -2.26 -11.47
N SER A 114 -8.91 -3.31 -11.55
CA SER A 114 -8.38 -3.83 -12.82
C SER A 114 -9.45 -4.45 -13.72
N LYS A 115 -10.61 -4.82 -13.17
CA LYS A 115 -11.74 -5.45 -13.89
C LYS A 115 -11.36 -6.69 -14.70
N LEU A 116 -10.32 -7.38 -14.27
CA LEU A 116 -9.83 -8.61 -14.90
C LEU A 116 -10.88 -9.71 -14.89
N ARG A 117 -10.87 -10.51 -15.92
CA ARG A 117 -11.63 -11.75 -16.05
C ARG A 117 -10.77 -12.95 -15.70
N LEU A 118 -11.41 -14.02 -15.28
CA LEU A 118 -10.71 -15.28 -14.95
C LEU A 118 -9.82 -15.75 -16.11
N GLY A 119 -8.57 -16.09 -15.80
CA GLY A 119 -7.59 -16.55 -16.77
C GLY A 119 -6.82 -15.47 -17.53
N GLU A 120 -7.17 -14.18 -17.34
CA GLU A 120 -6.42 -13.07 -17.92
C GLU A 120 -5.07 -12.87 -17.21
N HIS A 121 -4.14 -12.22 -17.93
CA HIS A 121 -2.78 -11.95 -17.45
C HIS A 121 -2.69 -10.62 -16.71
N ILE A 122 -2.04 -10.64 -15.56
CA ILE A 122 -1.74 -9.45 -14.76
C ILE A 122 -0.24 -9.31 -14.54
N LEU A 123 0.32 -8.15 -14.86
CA LEU A 123 1.69 -7.79 -14.52
C LEU A 123 1.71 -6.99 -13.21
N ILE A 124 2.53 -7.44 -12.26
CA ILE A 124 2.78 -6.70 -11.01
C ILE A 124 4.20 -6.15 -11.04
N VAL A 125 4.30 -4.83 -11.11
CA VAL A 125 5.57 -4.09 -11.13
C VAL A 125 5.91 -3.63 -9.72
N GLY A 126 6.89 -4.29 -9.12
CA GLY A 126 7.29 -4.14 -7.72
C GLY A 126 6.76 -5.26 -6.83
N LEU A 127 7.67 -6.10 -6.32
CA LEU A 127 7.35 -7.25 -5.46
C LEU A 127 7.74 -6.98 -4.00
N GLY A 128 7.44 -5.75 -3.52
CA GLY A 128 7.43 -5.43 -2.09
C GLY A 128 6.22 -6.03 -1.38
N THR A 129 5.97 -5.66 -0.13
CA THR A 129 4.87 -6.21 0.68
C THR A 129 3.52 -6.14 -0.04
N VAL A 130 3.15 -4.96 -0.57
CA VAL A 130 1.87 -4.80 -1.30
C VAL A 130 1.86 -5.65 -2.57
N GLY A 131 2.95 -5.63 -3.36
CA GLY A 131 3.04 -6.36 -4.63
C GLY A 131 2.96 -7.88 -4.44
N ILE A 132 3.65 -8.44 -3.45
CA ILE A 132 3.59 -9.87 -3.14
C ILE A 132 2.19 -10.29 -2.70
N ILE A 133 1.54 -9.53 -1.82
CA ILE A 133 0.16 -9.81 -1.41
C ILE A 133 -0.80 -9.70 -2.59
N THR A 134 -0.62 -8.68 -3.47
CA THR A 134 -1.41 -8.56 -4.70
C THR A 134 -1.21 -9.78 -5.61
N ALA A 135 0.04 -10.23 -5.79
CA ALA A 135 0.37 -11.40 -6.59
C ALA A 135 -0.28 -12.68 -6.05
N GLN A 136 -0.20 -12.91 -4.75
CA GLN A 136 -0.82 -14.06 -4.09
C GLN A 136 -2.35 -14.05 -4.23
N LEU A 137 -3.00 -12.91 -3.98
CA LEU A 137 -4.44 -12.76 -4.13
C LEU A 137 -4.89 -12.96 -5.58
N ALA A 138 -4.16 -12.37 -6.54
CA ALA A 138 -4.44 -12.54 -7.96
C ALA A 138 -4.28 -13.99 -8.42
N ASN A 139 -3.22 -14.67 -7.98
CA ASN A 139 -2.97 -16.09 -8.27
C ASN A 139 -4.07 -16.98 -7.67
N ALA A 140 -4.45 -16.74 -6.41
CA ALA A 140 -5.55 -17.46 -5.75
C ALA A 140 -6.91 -17.23 -6.42
N ALA A 141 -7.12 -16.06 -7.03
CA ALA A 141 -8.33 -15.73 -7.80
C ALA A 141 -8.33 -16.32 -9.22
N GLY A 142 -7.26 -17.02 -9.63
CA GLY A 142 -7.18 -17.69 -10.94
C GLY A 142 -6.70 -16.80 -12.09
N TYR A 143 -6.08 -15.67 -11.81
CA TYR A 143 -5.40 -14.85 -12.82
C TYR A 143 -4.00 -15.40 -13.10
N ARG A 144 -3.48 -15.15 -14.30
CA ARG A 144 -2.11 -15.50 -14.69
C ARG A 144 -1.17 -14.37 -14.28
N VAL A 145 -0.45 -14.58 -13.19
CA VAL A 145 0.37 -13.54 -12.56
C VAL A 145 1.78 -13.54 -13.11
N ILE A 146 2.21 -12.40 -13.63
CA ILE A 146 3.59 -12.11 -14.01
C ILE A 146 4.11 -11.00 -13.09
N GLY A 147 5.33 -11.13 -12.58
CA GLY A 147 5.89 -10.18 -11.62
C GLY A 147 7.28 -9.67 -12.01
N TYR A 148 7.52 -8.40 -11.72
CA TYR A 148 8.82 -7.76 -11.92
C TYR A 148 9.28 -6.99 -10.68
N ASP A 149 10.52 -7.24 -10.25
CA ASP A 149 11.23 -6.41 -9.27
C ASP A 149 12.74 -6.52 -9.52
N PRO A 150 13.50 -5.41 -9.54
CA PRO A 150 14.94 -5.45 -9.77
C PRO A 150 15.73 -6.16 -8.65
N ASP A 151 15.13 -6.37 -7.48
CA ASP A 151 15.74 -7.06 -6.34
C ASP A 151 15.54 -8.58 -6.44
N LYS A 152 16.64 -9.32 -6.67
CA LYS A 152 16.65 -10.78 -6.73
C LYS A 152 16.09 -11.45 -5.47
N ASN A 153 16.25 -10.86 -4.30
CA ASN A 153 15.72 -11.43 -3.07
C ASN A 153 14.19 -11.47 -3.09
N LYS A 154 13.55 -10.41 -3.61
CA LYS A 154 12.09 -10.35 -3.75
C LYS A 154 11.58 -11.35 -4.79
N ILE A 155 12.33 -11.54 -5.88
CA ILE A 155 12.04 -12.60 -6.86
C ILE A 155 12.07 -13.98 -6.19
N ASN A 156 13.09 -14.27 -5.39
CA ASN A 156 13.20 -15.54 -4.68
C ASN A 156 12.05 -15.74 -3.68
N ILE A 157 11.66 -14.68 -2.95
CA ILE A 157 10.51 -14.71 -2.05
C ILE A 157 9.22 -14.98 -2.85
N ALA A 158 8.99 -14.27 -3.95
CA ALA A 158 7.82 -14.49 -4.79
C ALA A 158 7.74 -15.94 -5.30
N LYS A 159 8.85 -16.50 -5.77
CA LYS A 159 8.93 -17.91 -6.21
C LYS A 159 8.62 -18.88 -5.06
N SER A 160 9.13 -18.63 -3.85
CA SER A 160 8.84 -19.47 -2.69
C SER A 160 7.35 -19.43 -2.26
N LEU A 161 6.63 -18.38 -2.64
CA LEU A 161 5.20 -18.20 -2.41
C LEU A 161 4.32 -18.66 -3.58
N GLY A 162 4.91 -19.36 -4.56
CA GLY A 162 4.19 -19.95 -5.68
C GLY A 162 3.94 -19.00 -6.86
N ILE A 163 4.52 -17.80 -6.87
CA ILE A 163 4.50 -16.89 -8.02
C ILE A 163 5.72 -17.21 -8.89
N ILE A 164 5.54 -18.01 -9.93
CA ILE A 164 6.63 -18.61 -10.71
C ILE A 164 7.14 -17.67 -11.80
N GLU A 165 6.22 -16.99 -12.50
CA GLU A 165 6.51 -16.14 -13.66
C GLU A 165 7.02 -14.76 -13.20
N VAL A 166 8.25 -14.72 -12.66
CA VAL A 166 8.85 -13.51 -12.11
C VAL A 166 10.28 -13.32 -12.57
N GLU A 167 10.63 -12.08 -12.92
CA GLU A 167 11.95 -11.72 -13.41
C GLU A 167 12.49 -10.43 -12.77
N ASN A 168 13.81 -10.30 -12.70
CA ASN A 168 14.49 -9.12 -12.16
C ASN A 168 15.18 -8.25 -13.22
N ASP A 169 15.15 -8.66 -14.45
CA ASP A 169 15.68 -7.93 -15.60
C ASP A 169 14.55 -7.52 -16.55
N ILE A 170 14.61 -6.28 -17.07
CA ILE A 170 13.55 -5.72 -17.91
C ILE A 170 13.44 -6.47 -19.23
N SER A 171 14.56 -6.79 -19.86
CA SER A 171 14.53 -7.50 -21.15
C SER A 171 13.99 -8.92 -21.00
N GLN A 172 14.27 -9.56 -19.87
CA GLN A 172 13.76 -10.90 -19.57
C GLN A 172 12.26 -10.87 -19.27
N ILE A 173 11.78 -9.86 -18.50
CA ILE A 173 10.33 -9.75 -18.24
C ILE A 173 9.55 -9.40 -19.51
N GLU A 174 10.07 -8.54 -20.38
CA GLU A 174 9.46 -8.23 -21.66
C GLU A 174 9.35 -9.47 -22.53
N ASN A 175 10.42 -10.26 -22.63
CA ASN A 175 10.41 -11.53 -23.37
C ASN A 175 9.43 -12.55 -22.76
N LEU A 176 9.40 -12.67 -21.44
CA LEU A 176 8.45 -13.54 -20.74
C LEU A 176 7.00 -13.16 -21.04
N ILE A 177 6.67 -11.87 -21.00
CA ILE A 177 5.35 -11.36 -21.34
C ILE A 177 4.99 -11.71 -22.79
N GLN A 178 5.89 -11.49 -23.75
CA GLN A 178 5.65 -11.81 -25.15
C GLN A 178 5.32 -13.30 -25.33
N ILE A 179 6.05 -14.19 -24.67
CA ILE A 179 5.82 -15.63 -24.74
C ILE A 179 4.46 -16.00 -24.10
N GLN A 180 4.20 -15.52 -22.88
CA GLN A 180 3.01 -15.90 -22.11
C GLN A 180 1.71 -15.35 -22.68
N THR A 181 1.78 -14.23 -23.40
CA THR A 181 0.61 -13.52 -23.95
C THR A 181 0.50 -13.63 -25.48
N GLU A 182 1.28 -14.51 -26.12
CA GLU A 182 1.31 -14.63 -27.58
C GLU A 182 1.52 -13.28 -28.30
N HIS A 183 2.45 -12.49 -27.78
CA HIS A 183 2.79 -11.13 -28.27
C HIS A 183 1.70 -10.04 -28.12
N MET A 184 0.63 -10.33 -27.39
CA MET A 184 -0.46 -9.35 -27.20
C MET A 184 -0.25 -8.37 -26.06
N GLY A 185 0.62 -8.69 -25.09
CA GLY A 185 0.78 -7.98 -23.84
C GLY A 185 -0.22 -8.42 -22.77
N VAL A 186 0.03 -8.03 -21.52
CA VAL A 186 -0.86 -8.37 -20.39
C VAL A 186 -2.17 -7.61 -20.44
N ASP A 187 -3.22 -8.16 -19.83
CA ASP A 187 -4.54 -7.53 -19.79
C ASP A 187 -4.55 -6.32 -18.85
N THR A 188 -3.78 -6.36 -17.77
CA THR A 188 -3.65 -5.27 -16.80
C THR A 188 -2.27 -5.26 -16.17
N SER A 189 -1.80 -4.06 -15.78
CA SER A 189 -0.60 -3.89 -14.98
C SER A 189 -0.91 -3.12 -13.70
N ILE A 190 -0.41 -3.61 -12.56
CA ILE A 190 -0.49 -2.94 -11.25
C ILE A 190 0.92 -2.54 -10.83
N VAL A 191 1.12 -1.23 -10.59
CA VAL A 191 2.40 -0.69 -10.13
C VAL A 191 2.36 -0.49 -8.62
N THR A 192 3.15 -1.27 -7.90
CA THR A 192 3.32 -1.17 -6.44
C THR A 192 4.72 -0.71 -6.04
N ALA A 193 5.58 -0.48 -7.03
CA ALA A 193 6.96 -0.04 -6.82
C ALA A 193 7.02 1.42 -6.37
N LYS A 194 7.81 1.71 -5.33
CA LYS A 194 8.22 3.06 -4.99
C LYS A 194 9.50 3.40 -5.77
N SER A 195 9.44 4.38 -6.67
CA SER A 195 10.58 4.80 -7.48
C SER A 195 10.59 6.31 -7.69
N ASN A 196 11.78 6.88 -7.84
CA ASN A 196 11.97 8.28 -8.26
C ASN A 196 12.10 8.41 -9.80
N SER A 197 12.07 7.29 -10.53
CA SER A 197 12.12 7.25 -11.99
C SER A 197 10.78 6.83 -12.57
N SER A 198 10.57 7.13 -13.86
CA SER A 198 9.39 6.69 -14.62
C SER A 198 9.47 5.21 -15.04
N LEU A 199 10.57 4.52 -14.75
CA LEU A 199 10.82 3.16 -15.23
C LEU A 199 9.69 2.18 -14.89
N PRO A 200 9.20 2.07 -13.63
CA PRO A 200 8.11 1.14 -13.31
C PRO A 200 6.82 1.44 -14.09
N LEU A 201 6.50 2.72 -14.28
CA LEU A 201 5.32 3.12 -15.03
C LEU A 201 5.48 2.82 -16.52
N ASN A 202 6.65 3.10 -17.09
CA ASN A 202 6.94 2.80 -18.50
C ASN A 202 6.91 1.28 -18.75
N THR A 203 7.48 0.49 -17.86
CA THR A 203 7.41 -0.98 -17.94
C THR A 203 5.95 -1.44 -17.96
N ALA A 204 5.12 -0.93 -17.05
CA ALA A 204 3.70 -1.27 -17.00
C ALA A 204 2.96 -0.90 -18.29
N ILE A 205 3.13 0.34 -18.78
CA ILE A 205 2.46 0.84 -20.00
C ILE A 205 2.88 0.03 -21.23
N ASN A 206 4.18 -0.20 -21.41
CA ASN A 206 4.69 -0.91 -22.59
C ASN A 206 4.33 -2.40 -22.61
N SER A 207 4.08 -2.98 -21.42
CA SER A 207 3.70 -4.39 -21.29
C SER A 207 2.20 -4.65 -21.42
N THR A 208 1.37 -3.62 -21.27
CA THR A 208 -0.08 -3.76 -21.28
C THR A 208 -0.62 -3.64 -22.72
N LYS A 209 -1.51 -4.55 -23.11
CA LYS A 209 -2.15 -4.53 -24.44
C LYS A 209 -2.98 -3.26 -24.65
N GLN A 210 -3.23 -2.91 -25.92
CA GLN A 210 -4.15 -1.82 -26.24
C GLN A 210 -5.55 -2.10 -25.66
N LYS A 211 -6.10 -1.15 -24.93
CA LYS A 211 -7.37 -1.25 -24.18
C LYS A 211 -7.34 -2.19 -22.97
N GLY A 212 -6.15 -2.47 -22.45
CA GLY A 212 -5.93 -3.11 -21.16
C GLY A 212 -6.04 -2.16 -19.98
#